data_67115a5e9efee1c6651f6d00eaf6f5df
#
_entry.id   67115a5e9efee1c6651f6d00eaf6f5df
#
_cell.length_a   1.000
_cell.length_b   1.000
_cell.length_c   1.000
_cell.angle_alpha   90.00
_cell.angle_beta   90.00
_cell.angle_gamma   90.00
#
_symmetry.space_group_name_H-M   'P 1'
#
loop_
_entity.id
_entity.type
_entity.pdbx_description
1 polymer ?
#
loop_
_entity_poly.entity_id
_entity_poly.type
_entity_poly.pdbx_seq_one_letter_code
_entity_poly.pdbx_strand_id
1 'polypeptide(L)'
;WTWAARWPSGTRYLMGSVVSAVLAGLATAPIAAAHFNILPHYGVLANVVAVPIMGFVVMPSAILAAALAPFGGEALGFWGMTLGLGAILDVASHVANLPQSVSHIKAPPPGILGLLAASVLFGILWQGRLRYLAVILACATLICWVMSPRPDVLISGDGRLVGVMVQGTRVLNVAKGSGFVARSWLENDGNPISQKSAYGAMPSWLEIVDKGSHPMRPCQAALVVVQDWRSEPACGGFDFEALATARGGAGRFDRPGFRASTPLFHVVG
;
A
#
# COMPACT_ATOMS: atom_id res chain seq x y z
N TRP A 1 -21.81 27.06 13.93
CA TRP A 1 -20.62 27.92 13.64
C TRP A 1 -20.69 29.29 14.34
N THR A 2 -21.68 29.62 15.14
CA THR A 2 -21.84 30.90 15.84
C THR A 2 -20.79 31.19 16.92
N TRP A 3 -20.18 30.15 17.50
CA TRP A 3 -19.12 30.26 18.49
C TRP A 3 -17.78 30.79 17.92
N ALA A 4 -17.50 30.47 16.65
CA ALA A 4 -16.27 30.92 15.98
C ALA A 4 -16.31 32.42 15.57
N ALA A 5 -17.49 33.04 15.55
CA ALA A 5 -17.65 34.43 15.18
C ALA A 5 -17.00 35.42 16.23
N ARG A 6 -16.71 34.96 17.43
CA ARG A 6 -16.06 35.74 18.49
C ARG A 6 -14.53 35.74 18.43
N TRP A 7 -13.94 34.96 17.53
CA TRP A 7 -12.49 34.84 17.44
C TRP A 7 -11.89 35.89 16.48
N PRO A 8 -10.66 36.38 16.74
CA PRO A 8 -9.95 37.21 15.79
C PRO A 8 -9.87 36.58 14.42
N SER A 9 -9.88 37.41 13.38
CA SER A 9 -9.89 36.91 11.98
C SER A 9 -8.72 35.95 11.64
N GLY A 10 -7.53 36.21 12.20
CA GLY A 10 -6.36 35.36 12.01
C GLY A 10 -6.49 33.96 12.62
N THR A 11 -7.01 33.86 13.85
CA THR A 11 -7.20 32.58 14.53
C THR A 11 -8.30 31.73 13.85
N ARG A 12 -9.33 32.39 13.34
CA ARG A 12 -10.40 31.73 12.58
C ARG A 12 -9.89 31.14 11.27
N TYR A 13 -9.01 31.90 10.58
CA TYR A 13 -8.38 31.40 9.36
C TYR A 13 -7.47 30.19 9.64
N LEU A 14 -6.59 30.28 10.64
CA LEU A 14 -5.72 29.17 11.02
C LEU A 14 -6.51 27.92 11.44
N MET A 15 -7.54 28.09 12.27
CA MET A 15 -8.40 26.98 12.68
C MET A 15 -9.13 26.35 11.48
N GLY A 16 -9.60 27.17 10.55
CA GLY A 16 -10.22 26.69 9.30
C GLY A 16 -9.25 25.87 8.47
N SER A 17 -8.01 26.35 8.31
CA SER A 17 -6.93 25.61 7.62
C SER A 17 -6.62 24.27 8.29
N VAL A 18 -6.47 24.26 9.61
CA VAL A 18 -6.20 23.02 10.37
C VAL A 18 -7.34 22.00 10.19
N VAL A 19 -8.59 22.45 10.41
CA VAL A 19 -9.77 21.58 10.24
C VAL A 19 -9.85 21.05 8.83
N SER A 20 -9.63 21.90 7.83
CA SER A 20 -9.63 21.49 6.42
C SER A 20 -8.53 20.48 6.11
N ALA A 21 -7.31 20.67 6.62
CA ALA A 21 -6.19 19.75 6.45
C ALA A 21 -6.46 18.40 7.14
N VAL A 22 -7.04 18.41 8.34
CA VAL A 22 -7.44 17.18 9.06
C VAL A 22 -8.50 16.41 8.27
N LEU A 23 -9.55 17.09 7.81
CA LEU A 23 -10.62 16.45 7.05
C LEU A 23 -10.10 15.87 5.72
N ALA A 24 -9.29 16.64 5.00
CA ALA A 24 -8.67 16.17 3.77
C ALA A 24 -7.74 14.98 4.02
N GLY A 25 -6.91 15.04 5.06
CA GLY A 25 -6.04 13.93 5.47
C GLY A 25 -6.81 12.68 5.83
N LEU A 26 -7.87 12.78 6.63
CA LEU A 26 -8.72 11.66 7.00
C LEU A 26 -9.44 11.04 5.79
N ALA A 27 -9.89 11.88 4.84
CA ALA A 27 -10.56 11.40 3.62
C ALA A 27 -9.60 10.65 2.69
N THR A 28 -8.35 11.10 2.60
CA THR A 28 -7.35 10.51 1.69
C THR A 28 -6.52 9.40 2.34
N ALA A 29 -6.43 9.37 3.67
CA ALA A 29 -5.60 8.41 4.40
C ALA A 29 -5.88 6.94 4.06
N PRO A 30 -7.13 6.45 3.99
CA PRO A 30 -7.40 5.06 3.63
C PRO A 30 -6.94 4.69 2.23
N ILE A 31 -7.07 5.63 1.27
CA ILE A 31 -6.66 5.42 -0.12
C ILE A 31 -5.13 5.38 -0.19
N ALA A 32 -4.46 6.37 0.43
CA ALA A 32 -3.00 6.41 0.48
C ALA A 32 -2.43 5.17 1.19
N ALA A 33 -3.03 4.80 2.32
CA ALA A 33 -2.66 3.62 3.10
C ALA A 33 -2.77 2.33 2.28
N ALA A 34 -3.81 2.20 1.46
CA ALA A 34 -4.03 1.02 0.63
C ALA A 34 -3.12 0.95 -0.60
N HIS A 35 -2.76 2.09 -1.18
CA HIS A 35 -1.93 2.12 -2.40
C HIS A 35 -0.42 2.17 -2.11
N PHE A 36 -0.03 2.83 -1.02
CA PHE A 36 1.37 3.00 -0.67
C PHE A 36 1.82 2.14 0.53
N ASN A 37 0.87 1.45 1.20
CA ASN A 37 1.11 0.65 2.40
C ASN A 37 1.77 1.44 3.54
N ILE A 38 1.58 2.76 3.55
CA ILE A 38 2.11 3.69 4.55
C ILE A 38 1.01 4.57 5.11
N LEU A 39 1.12 4.88 6.40
CA LEU A 39 0.31 5.85 7.10
C LEU A 39 1.22 6.97 7.64
N PRO A 40 1.14 8.19 7.07
CA PRO A 40 1.95 9.31 7.53
C PRO A 40 1.38 9.88 8.84
N HIS A 41 2.19 9.94 9.90
CA HIS A 41 1.76 10.44 11.20
C HIS A 41 1.71 11.96 11.26
N TYR A 42 2.63 12.62 10.55
CA TYR A 42 2.78 14.08 10.58
C TYR A 42 2.25 14.79 9.34
N GLY A 43 1.43 14.07 8.51
CA GLY A 43 0.89 14.63 7.27
C GLY A 43 0.03 15.89 7.50
N VAL A 44 -0.74 15.94 8.59
CA VAL A 44 -1.52 17.12 8.96
C VAL A 44 -0.60 18.30 9.27
N LEU A 45 0.49 18.07 10.01
CA LEU A 45 1.46 19.11 10.35
C LEU A 45 2.12 19.68 9.10
N ALA A 46 2.55 18.83 8.19
CA ALA A 46 3.10 19.25 6.90
C ALA A 46 2.09 20.09 6.10
N ASN A 47 0.83 19.66 6.04
CA ASN A 47 -0.22 20.36 5.29
C ASN A 47 -0.60 21.71 5.89
N VAL A 48 -0.58 21.86 7.21
CA VAL A 48 -0.85 23.15 7.87
C VAL A 48 0.13 24.23 7.41
N VAL A 49 1.36 23.85 7.09
CA VAL A 49 2.39 24.78 6.59
C VAL A 49 2.39 24.84 5.07
N ALA A 50 2.31 23.70 4.38
CA ALA A 50 2.40 23.63 2.92
C ALA A 50 1.20 24.27 2.21
N VAL A 51 -0.02 24.08 2.75
CA VAL A 51 -1.24 24.61 2.10
C VAL A 51 -1.25 26.14 2.05
N PRO A 52 -0.92 26.91 3.13
CA PRO A 52 -0.77 28.35 3.02
C PRO A 52 0.31 28.79 2.03
N ILE A 53 1.48 28.14 2.01
CA ILE A 53 2.54 28.47 1.05
C ILE A 53 2.04 28.26 -0.38
N MET A 54 1.36 27.13 -0.63
CA MET A 54 0.77 26.86 -1.94
C MET A 54 -0.23 27.93 -2.36
N GLY A 55 -1.13 28.34 -1.43
CA GLY A 55 -2.19 29.31 -1.70
C GLY A 55 -1.70 30.75 -1.83
N PHE A 56 -0.72 31.18 -1.03
CA PHE A 56 -0.30 32.59 -1.01
C PHE A 56 0.96 32.89 -1.81
N VAL A 57 1.80 31.88 -2.08
CA VAL A 57 3.06 32.07 -2.82
C VAL A 57 2.98 31.40 -4.19
N VAL A 58 2.76 30.09 -4.23
CA VAL A 58 2.85 29.33 -5.47
C VAL A 58 1.74 29.69 -6.45
N MET A 59 0.47 29.69 -6.01
CA MET A 59 -0.66 29.98 -6.90
C MET A 59 -0.64 31.42 -7.43
N PRO A 60 -0.43 32.48 -6.63
CA PRO A 60 -0.30 33.85 -7.16
C PRO A 60 0.88 34.01 -8.11
N SER A 61 2.01 33.36 -7.81
CA SER A 61 3.19 33.38 -8.69
C SER A 61 2.92 32.69 -10.04
N ALA A 62 2.14 31.61 -10.03
CA ALA A 62 1.74 30.91 -11.26
C ALA A 62 0.83 31.82 -12.12
N ILE A 63 -0.13 32.52 -11.49
CA ILE A 63 -1.00 33.47 -12.18
C ILE A 63 -0.18 34.63 -12.75
N LEU A 64 0.79 35.14 -11.99
CA LEU A 64 1.70 36.20 -12.42
C LEU A 64 2.56 35.73 -13.62
N ALA A 65 3.09 34.52 -13.59
CA ALA A 65 3.84 33.93 -14.71
C ALA A 65 2.98 33.88 -15.97
N ALA A 66 1.75 33.38 -15.86
CA ALA A 66 0.82 33.30 -16.99
C ALA A 66 0.45 34.68 -17.54
N ALA A 67 0.20 35.67 -16.67
CA ALA A 67 -0.14 37.04 -17.06
C ALA A 67 1.04 37.76 -17.76
N LEU A 68 2.27 37.51 -17.33
CA LEU A 68 3.48 38.11 -17.89
C LEU A 68 4.04 37.37 -19.11
N ALA A 69 3.61 36.15 -19.37
CA ALA A 69 4.10 35.33 -20.48
C ALA A 69 4.01 36.03 -21.87
N PRO A 70 2.90 36.75 -22.23
CA PRO A 70 2.84 37.45 -23.49
C PRO A 70 3.87 38.57 -23.63
N PHE A 71 4.44 39.06 -22.52
CA PHE A 71 5.42 40.15 -22.46
C PHE A 71 6.85 39.64 -22.25
N GLY A 72 7.07 38.32 -22.19
CA GLY A 72 8.37 37.72 -21.90
C GLY A 72 8.87 37.88 -20.46
N GLY A 73 7.95 38.20 -19.53
CA GLY A 73 8.26 38.44 -18.10
C GLY A 73 7.94 37.26 -17.20
N GLU A 74 7.60 36.10 -17.71
CA GLU A 74 7.22 34.89 -16.96
C GLU A 74 8.25 34.42 -15.95
N ALA A 75 9.52 34.76 -16.15
CA ALA A 75 10.64 34.40 -15.26
C ALA A 75 10.40 34.89 -13.81
N LEU A 76 9.76 36.06 -13.62
CA LEU A 76 9.42 36.57 -12.28
C LEU A 76 8.43 35.67 -11.57
N GLY A 77 7.41 35.18 -12.26
CA GLY A 77 6.45 34.25 -11.71
C GLY A 77 7.06 32.90 -11.40
N PHE A 78 7.91 32.37 -12.30
CA PHE A 78 8.63 31.12 -12.05
C PHE A 78 9.59 31.21 -10.87
N TRP A 79 10.26 32.33 -10.67
CA TRP A 79 11.09 32.57 -9.50
C TRP A 79 10.28 32.46 -8.19
N GLY A 80 9.12 33.11 -8.10
CA GLY A 80 8.23 33.02 -6.95
C GLY A 80 7.71 31.60 -6.72
N MET A 81 7.35 30.87 -7.81
CA MET A 81 6.95 29.45 -7.72
C MET A 81 8.09 28.59 -7.19
N THR A 82 9.32 28.79 -7.66
CA THR A 82 10.49 28.03 -7.22
C THR A 82 10.74 28.21 -5.73
N LEU A 83 10.64 29.44 -5.23
CA LEU A 83 10.77 29.71 -3.79
C LEU A 83 9.66 29.01 -2.97
N GLY A 84 8.42 29.11 -3.40
CA GLY A 84 7.30 28.48 -2.71
C GLY A 84 7.38 26.96 -2.72
N LEU A 85 7.70 26.35 -3.88
CA LEU A 85 7.87 24.91 -4.00
C LEU A 85 9.08 24.42 -3.21
N GLY A 86 10.20 25.16 -3.23
CA GLY A 86 11.38 24.85 -2.42
C GLY A 86 11.02 24.78 -0.92
N ALA A 87 10.34 25.80 -0.42
CA ALA A 87 9.88 25.81 0.99
C ALA A 87 8.94 24.62 1.32
N ILE A 88 8.04 24.24 0.41
CA ILE A 88 7.17 23.06 0.59
C ILE A 88 8.00 21.78 0.65
N LEU A 89 8.98 21.63 -0.23
CA LEU A 89 9.87 20.45 -0.27
C LEU A 89 10.73 20.36 0.98
N ASP A 90 11.22 21.49 1.50
CA ASP A 90 11.99 21.55 2.75
C ASP A 90 11.14 21.09 3.94
N VAL A 91 9.90 21.58 4.03
CA VAL A 91 8.93 21.12 5.05
C VAL A 91 8.67 19.64 4.93
N ALA A 92 8.41 19.15 3.72
CA ALA A 92 8.16 17.71 3.46
C ALA A 92 9.37 16.85 3.85
N SER A 93 10.57 17.27 3.47
CA SER A 93 11.83 16.57 3.81
C SER A 93 12.08 16.57 5.32
N HIS A 94 11.85 17.70 5.99
CA HIS A 94 12.00 17.80 7.44
C HIS A 94 11.03 16.86 8.17
N VAL A 95 9.76 16.87 7.77
CA VAL A 95 8.72 16.02 8.35
C VAL A 95 8.98 14.53 8.07
N ALA A 96 9.45 14.19 6.87
CA ALA A 96 9.79 12.81 6.51
C ALA A 96 10.95 12.23 7.34
N ASN A 97 11.89 13.09 7.76
CA ASN A 97 13.04 12.68 8.57
C ASN A 97 12.73 12.63 10.09
N LEU A 98 11.51 12.98 10.53
CA LEU A 98 11.12 12.83 11.92
C LEU A 98 11.05 11.36 12.33
N PRO A 99 11.42 11.01 13.57
CA PRO A 99 11.26 9.65 14.07
C PRO A 99 9.82 9.20 13.93
N GLN A 100 9.63 7.96 13.47
CA GLN A 100 8.30 7.37 13.27
C GLN A 100 7.37 8.21 12.37
N SER A 101 7.92 8.91 11.37
CA SER A 101 7.14 9.74 10.44
C SER A 101 6.09 8.95 9.67
N VAL A 102 6.34 7.68 9.43
CA VAL A 102 5.43 6.75 8.74
C VAL A 102 5.32 5.42 9.47
N SER A 103 4.12 4.84 9.49
CA SER A 103 3.90 3.44 9.82
C SER A 103 3.60 2.65 8.56
N HIS A 104 4.20 1.47 8.47
CA HIS A 104 3.89 0.54 7.38
C HIS A 104 2.71 -0.33 7.78
N ILE A 105 1.75 -0.46 6.88
CA ILE A 105 0.52 -1.21 7.11
C ILE A 105 0.34 -2.26 6.03
N LYS A 106 -0.34 -3.34 6.39
CA LYS A 106 -0.66 -4.42 5.45
C LYS A 106 -1.60 -3.90 4.34
N ALA A 107 -1.38 -4.35 3.12
CA ALA A 107 -2.29 -4.07 2.01
C ALA A 107 -3.69 -4.62 2.31
N PRO A 108 -4.76 -3.88 1.97
CA PRO A 108 -6.11 -4.35 2.17
C PRO A 108 -6.44 -5.51 1.21
N PRO A 109 -7.35 -6.41 1.61
CA PRO A 109 -7.91 -7.37 0.67
C PRO A 109 -8.72 -6.67 -0.43
N PRO A 110 -8.89 -7.32 -1.59
CA PRO A 110 -9.69 -6.78 -2.68
C PRO A 110 -11.11 -6.46 -2.21
N GLY A 111 -11.65 -5.32 -2.61
CA GLY A 111 -13.00 -4.86 -2.26
C GLY A 111 -13.13 -4.05 -0.97
N ILE A 112 -12.18 -4.08 -0.05
CA ILE A 112 -12.24 -3.32 1.21
C ILE A 112 -12.34 -1.81 0.96
N LEU A 113 -11.57 -1.26 0.02
CA LEU A 113 -11.66 0.16 -0.32
C LEU A 113 -13.02 0.54 -0.90
N GLY A 114 -13.59 -0.32 -1.75
CA GLY A 114 -14.93 -0.12 -2.31
C GLY A 114 -16.01 -0.11 -1.22
N LEU A 115 -15.94 -1.03 -0.27
CA LEU A 115 -16.85 -1.07 0.88
C LEU A 115 -16.70 0.16 1.78
N LEU A 116 -15.47 0.59 2.02
CA LEU A 116 -15.22 1.79 2.82
C LEU A 116 -15.76 3.04 2.12
N ALA A 117 -15.50 3.19 0.82
CA ALA A 117 -16.02 4.29 0.02
C ALA A 117 -17.55 4.29 -0.03
N ALA A 118 -18.18 3.13 -0.22
CA ALA A 118 -19.63 2.99 -0.19
C ALA A 118 -20.23 3.35 1.18
N SER A 119 -19.56 2.94 2.27
CA SER A 119 -19.99 3.30 3.64
C SER A 119 -19.94 4.81 3.87
N VAL A 120 -18.86 5.47 3.46
CA VAL A 120 -18.72 6.93 3.58
C VAL A 120 -19.77 7.64 2.72
N LEU A 121 -19.93 7.21 1.46
CA LEU A 121 -20.92 7.78 0.54
C LEU A 121 -22.34 7.63 1.09
N PHE A 122 -22.68 6.46 1.62
CA PHE A 122 -23.97 6.23 2.28
C PHE A 122 -24.18 7.19 3.45
N GLY A 123 -23.16 7.41 4.29
CA GLY A 123 -23.25 8.34 5.41
C GLY A 123 -23.43 9.81 5.01
N ILE A 124 -22.91 10.19 3.83
CA ILE A 124 -23.05 11.55 3.26
C ILE A 124 -24.44 11.73 2.64
N LEU A 125 -24.89 10.76 1.84
CA LEU A 125 -26.12 10.86 1.06
C LEU A 125 -27.37 10.62 1.91
N TRP A 126 -27.28 9.75 2.91
CA TRP A 126 -28.45 9.40 3.71
C TRP A 126 -28.69 10.36 4.86
N GLN A 127 -29.94 10.82 4.98
CA GLN A 127 -30.39 11.68 6.08
C GLN A 127 -31.17 10.87 7.12
N GLY A 128 -31.15 11.31 8.38
CA GLY A 128 -31.85 10.65 9.46
C GLY A 128 -30.99 9.65 10.24
N ARG A 129 -31.63 8.84 11.08
CA ARG A 129 -30.94 7.93 12.02
C ARG A 129 -30.15 6.81 11.32
N LEU A 130 -30.58 6.39 10.14
CA LEU A 130 -29.89 5.33 9.37
C LEU A 130 -28.48 5.72 8.94
N ARG A 131 -28.16 7.03 8.87
CA ARG A 131 -26.78 7.46 8.56
C ARG A 131 -25.72 6.90 9.54
N TYR A 132 -26.11 6.59 10.78
CA TYR A 132 -25.18 6.00 11.75
C TYR A 132 -24.78 4.57 11.41
N LEU A 133 -25.55 3.87 10.57
CA LEU A 133 -25.16 2.58 10.02
C LEU A 133 -23.88 2.69 9.17
N ALA A 134 -23.67 3.83 8.51
CA ALA A 134 -22.44 4.10 7.76
C ALA A 134 -21.18 4.01 8.65
N VAL A 135 -21.26 4.52 9.88
CA VAL A 135 -20.13 4.47 10.83
C VAL A 135 -19.86 3.02 11.23
N ILE A 136 -20.91 2.26 11.50
CA ILE A 136 -20.79 0.84 11.85
C ILE A 136 -20.15 0.06 10.70
N LEU A 137 -20.63 0.28 9.47
CA LEU A 137 -20.08 -0.38 8.27
C LEU A 137 -18.63 0.02 8.02
N ALA A 138 -18.30 1.30 8.17
CA ALA A 138 -16.91 1.78 8.02
C ALA A 138 -16.00 1.16 9.08
N CYS A 139 -16.41 1.14 10.34
CA CYS A 139 -15.65 0.50 11.43
C CYS A 139 -15.48 -1.01 11.19
N ALA A 140 -16.55 -1.71 10.81
CA ALA A 140 -16.49 -3.14 10.49
C ALA A 140 -15.51 -3.41 9.32
N THR A 141 -15.55 -2.58 8.28
CA THR A 141 -14.64 -2.68 7.13
C THR A 141 -13.18 -2.47 7.55
N LEU A 142 -12.89 -1.48 8.40
CA LEU A 142 -11.53 -1.24 8.92
C LEU A 142 -11.06 -2.40 9.80
N ILE A 143 -11.93 -2.96 10.64
CA ILE A 143 -11.62 -4.15 11.46
C ILE A 143 -11.29 -5.33 10.55
N CYS A 144 -12.10 -5.58 9.51
CA CYS A 144 -11.84 -6.63 8.52
C CYS A 144 -10.48 -6.43 7.82
N TRP A 145 -10.10 -5.18 7.52
CA TRP A 145 -8.78 -4.88 6.95
C TRP A 145 -7.65 -5.30 7.89
N VAL A 146 -7.70 -4.84 9.14
CA VAL A 146 -6.65 -5.12 10.13
C VAL A 146 -6.52 -6.61 10.41
N MET A 147 -7.66 -7.33 10.48
CA MET A 147 -7.71 -8.77 10.77
C MET A 147 -7.44 -9.65 9.56
N SER A 148 -7.32 -9.07 8.36
CA SER A 148 -7.12 -9.85 7.14
C SER A 148 -5.79 -10.61 7.17
N PRO A 149 -5.82 -11.95 6.97
CA PRO A 149 -4.61 -12.75 6.85
C PRO A 149 -3.89 -12.44 5.53
N ARG A 150 -2.57 -12.51 5.57
CA ARG A 150 -1.76 -12.44 4.35
C ARG A 150 -1.57 -13.85 3.78
N PRO A 151 -1.42 -13.99 2.45
CA PRO A 151 -1.13 -15.28 1.84
C PRO A 151 0.15 -15.89 2.40
N ASP A 152 0.11 -17.17 2.74
CA ASP A 152 1.26 -17.86 3.32
C ASP A 152 2.40 -18.03 2.31
N VAL A 153 2.06 -18.27 1.04
CA VAL A 153 3.03 -18.43 -0.05
C VAL A 153 2.71 -17.47 -1.18
N LEU A 154 3.72 -16.77 -1.66
CA LEU A 154 3.68 -15.95 -2.87
C LEU A 154 4.68 -16.49 -3.88
N ILE A 155 4.27 -16.58 -5.13
CA ILE A 155 5.11 -17.02 -6.24
C ILE A 155 5.06 -15.92 -7.31
N SER A 156 6.21 -15.45 -7.78
CA SER A 156 6.27 -14.45 -8.86
C SER A 156 5.83 -15.05 -10.19
N GLY A 157 5.34 -14.19 -11.09
CA GLY A 157 4.88 -14.60 -12.42
C GLY A 157 5.93 -15.29 -13.29
N ASP A 158 7.22 -15.12 -12.99
CA ASP A 158 8.34 -15.81 -13.64
C ASP A 158 8.85 -17.06 -12.88
N GLY A 159 8.21 -17.43 -11.78
CA GLY A 159 8.56 -18.57 -10.94
C GLY A 159 9.88 -18.43 -10.14
N ARG A 160 10.65 -17.36 -10.36
CA ARG A 160 12.00 -17.23 -9.77
C ARG A 160 11.99 -16.78 -8.32
N LEU A 161 11.02 -15.96 -7.94
CA LEU A 161 10.89 -15.47 -6.58
C LEU A 161 9.75 -16.22 -5.89
N VAL A 162 10.07 -16.84 -4.78
CA VAL A 162 9.12 -17.48 -3.88
C VAL A 162 9.28 -16.87 -2.50
N GLY A 163 8.17 -16.46 -1.91
CA GLY A 163 8.13 -15.87 -0.59
C GLY A 163 7.16 -16.62 0.32
N VAL A 164 7.62 -17.02 1.50
CA VAL A 164 6.84 -17.77 2.48
C VAL A 164 6.72 -17.00 3.78
N MET A 165 5.53 -17.00 4.35
CA MET A 165 5.29 -16.38 5.64
C MET A 165 5.76 -17.32 6.76
N VAL A 166 6.77 -16.91 7.51
CA VAL A 166 7.34 -17.66 8.65
C VAL A 166 7.28 -16.78 9.89
N GLN A 167 6.55 -17.19 10.89
CA GLN A 167 6.40 -16.44 12.16
C GLN A 167 6.03 -14.95 11.97
N GLY A 168 5.15 -14.66 11.00
CA GLY A 168 4.70 -13.30 10.72
C GLY A 168 5.65 -12.43 9.88
N THR A 169 6.74 -13.00 9.39
CA THR A 169 7.72 -12.34 8.51
C THR A 169 7.84 -13.11 7.21
N ARG A 170 7.92 -12.42 6.07
CA ARG A 170 8.12 -13.09 4.79
C ARG A 170 9.59 -13.39 4.55
N VAL A 171 9.88 -14.67 4.33
CA VAL A 171 11.20 -15.17 3.93
C VAL A 171 11.21 -15.38 2.42
N LEU A 172 12.26 -14.94 1.76
CA LEU A 172 12.45 -15.05 0.30
C LEU A 172 13.52 -16.10 -0.04
N ASN A 173 13.31 -16.81 -1.16
CA ASN A 173 14.23 -17.84 -1.62
C ASN A 173 15.51 -17.30 -2.26
N VAL A 174 15.52 -16.02 -2.70
CA VAL A 174 16.69 -15.41 -3.35
C VAL A 174 17.02 -14.06 -2.73
N ALA A 175 18.33 -13.82 -2.55
CA ALA A 175 18.84 -12.58 -1.95
C ALA A 175 18.90 -11.41 -2.93
N LYS A 176 18.91 -11.68 -4.24
CA LYS A 176 19.04 -10.70 -5.33
C LYS A 176 18.26 -11.16 -6.56
N GLY A 177 17.86 -10.22 -7.39
CA GLY A 177 16.98 -10.47 -8.55
C GLY A 177 15.52 -10.22 -8.20
N SER A 178 14.68 -9.94 -9.20
CA SER A 178 13.24 -9.63 -9.00
C SER A 178 12.96 -8.56 -7.93
N GLY A 179 13.87 -7.58 -7.79
CA GLY A 179 13.87 -6.64 -6.67
C GLY A 179 12.60 -5.80 -6.55
N PHE A 180 11.96 -5.46 -7.67
CA PHE A 180 10.69 -4.75 -7.67
C PHE A 180 9.57 -5.61 -7.04
N VAL A 181 9.47 -6.87 -7.44
CA VAL A 181 8.45 -7.80 -6.93
C VAL A 181 8.69 -8.09 -5.44
N ALA A 182 9.94 -8.38 -5.07
CA ALA A 182 10.32 -8.61 -3.68
C ALA A 182 9.96 -7.43 -2.78
N ARG A 183 10.30 -6.21 -3.22
CA ARG A 183 9.97 -4.98 -2.50
C ARG A 183 8.46 -4.79 -2.35
N SER A 184 7.71 -4.96 -3.45
CA SER A 184 6.25 -4.85 -3.43
C SER A 184 5.60 -5.83 -2.44
N TRP A 185 6.08 -7.08 -2.38
CA TRP A 185 5.56 -8.07 -1.43
C TRP A 185 5.82 -7.69 0.02
N LEU A 186 7.05 -7.25 0.33
CA LEU A 186 7.44 -6.85 1.67
C LEU A 186 6.70 -5.58 2.12
N GLU A 187 6.52 -4.60 1.22
CA GLU A 187 5.70 -3.42 1.48
C GLU A 187 4.23 -3.80 1.70
N ASN A 188 3.66 -4.68 0.88
CA ASN A 188 2.29 -5.17 1.03
C ASN A 188 2.07 -5.96 2.34
N ASP A 189 3.11 -6.61 2.87
CA ASP A 189 3.06 -7.29 4.17
C ASP A 189 3.22 -6.31 5.35
N GLY A 190 3.50 -5.03 5.06
CA GLY A 190 3.72 -3.99 6.07
C GLY A 190 5.09 -4.06 6.74
N ASN A 191 6.05 -4.77 6.14
CA ASN A 191 7.42 -4.93 6.65
C ASN A 191 8.45 -4.65 5.54
N PRO A 192 8.77 -3.39 5.24
CA PRO A 192 9.62 -2.97 4.11
C PRO A 192 11.12 -3.16 4.41
N ILE A 193 11.52 -4.39 4.70
CA ILE A 193 12.94 -4.76 4.83
C ILE A 193 13.57 -4.96 3.46
N SER A 194 14.91 -4.94 3.38
CA SER A 194 15.59 -5.23 2.12
C SER A 194 15.43 -6.69 1.70
N GLN A 195 15.43 -6.97 0.38
CA GLN A 195 15.37 -8.34 -0.13
C GLN A 195 16.47 -9.22 0.47
N LYS A 196 17.67 -8.66 0.64
CA LYS A 196 18.81 -9.37 1.26
C LYS A 196 18.52 -9.74 2.71
N SER A 197 17.85 -8.88 3.46
CA SER A 197 17.47 -9.13 4.86
C SER A 197 16.32 -10.13 4.98
N ALA A 198 15.45 -10.18 3.97
CA ALA A 198 14.34 -11.13 3.89
C ALA A 198 14.76 -12.51 3.37
N TYR A 199 15.97 -12.64 2.79
CA TYR A 199 16.48 -13.91 2.32
C TYR A 199 16.78 -14.84 3.50
N GLY A 200 16.32 -16.10 3.41
CA GLY A 200 16.53 -17.09 4.45
C GLY A 200 16.24 -18.52 4.01
N ALA A 201 16.42 -19.46 4.92
CA ALA A 201 16.13 -20.86 4.67
C ALA A 201 14.62 -21.06 4.48
N MET A 202 14.24 -21.76 3.41
CA MET A 202 12.86 -22.16 3.18
C MET A 202 12.44 -23.26 4.16
N PRO A 203 11.16 -23.29 4.57
CA PRO A 203 10.63 -24.36 5.39
C PRO A 203 10.78 -25.72 4.71
N SER A 204 10.99 -26.79 5.47
CA SER A 204 11.19 -28.15 4.97
C SER A 204 10.00 -28.75 4.21
N TRP A 205 8.80 -28.16 4.35
CA TRP A 205 7.60 -28.57 3.63
C TRP A 205 7.53 -27.97 2.21
N LEU A 206 8.42 -27.02 1.86
CA LEU A 206 8.50 -26.39 0.56
C LEU A 206 9.80 -26.76 -0.12
N GLU A 207 9.70 -27.33 -1.32
CA GLU A 207 10.83 -27.62 -2.19
C GLU A 207 10.75 -26.72 -3.43
N ILE A 208 11.84 -26.05 -3.77
CA ILE A 208 11.96 -25.22 -4.96
C ILE A 208 12.93 -25.92 -5.89
N VAL A 209 12.44 -26.32 -7.07
CA VAL A 209 13.22 -27.03 -8.10
C VAL A 209 13.64 -26.01 -9.15
N ASP A 210 14.93 -25.73 -9.22
CA ASP A 210 15.51 -24.83 -10.22
C ASP A 210 15.45 -25.42 -11.62
N LYS A 211 15.52 -24.54 -12.61
CA LYS A 211 15.54 -24.91 -14.04
C LYS A 211 16.66 -25.91 -14.34
N GLY A 212 16.28 -27.09 -14.84
CA GLY A 212 17.21 -28.15 -15.23
C GLY A 212 17.65 -29.08 -14.08
N SER A 213 17.15 -28.89 -12.87
CA SER A 213 17.32 -29.86 -11.78
C SER A 213 16.09 -30.78 -11.71
N HIS A 214 16.34 -32.07 -11.48
CA HIS A 214 15.27 -33.02 -11.19
C HIS A 214 15.07 -33.12 -9.68
N PRO A 215 13.83 -33.22 -9.19
CA PRO A 215 13.61 -33.47 -7.76
C PRO A 215 14.33 -34.72 -7.34
N MET A 216 15.21 -34.63 -6.34
CA MET A 216 16.13 -35.73 -5.98
C MET A 216 15.46 -36.91 -5.33
N ARG A 217 14.20 -36.85 -4.92
CA ARG A 217 13.48 -37.95 -4.24
C ARG A 217 11.97 -37.84 -4.41
N PRO A 218 11.21 -38.96 -4.33
CA PRO A 218 9.77 -38.88 -4.38
C PRO A 218 9.23 -38.08 -3.20
N CYS A 219 8.80 -36.89 -3.49
CA CYS A 219 7.83 -36.05 -2.79
C CYS A 219 7.80 -36.13 -1.25
N GLN A 220 8.85 -35.72 -0.59
CA GLN A 220 8.83 -35.49 0.86
C GLN A 220 8.27 -34.12 1.23
N ALA A 221 8.34 -33.16 0.31
CA ALA A 221 7.79 -31.82 0.53
C ALA A 221 6.27 -31.79 0.30
N ALA A 222 5.55 -31.00 1.10
CA ALA A 222 4.12 -30.82 0.96
C ALA A 222 3.76 -29.94 -0.26
N LEU A 223 4.70 -29.08 -0.68
CA LEU A 223 4.58 -28.19 -1.85
C LEU A 223 5.89 -28.20 -2.63
N VAL A 224 5.79 -28.41 -3.93
CA VAL A 224 6.92 -28.32 -4.88
C VAL A 224 6.64 -27.21 -5.86
N VAL A 225 7.54 -26.23 -5.94
CA VAL A 225 7.51 -25.14 -6.94
C VAL A 225 8.56 -25.45 -7.99
N VAL A 226 8.12 -25.72 -9.22
CA VAL A 226 9.00 -26.03 -10.35
C VAL A 226 9.14 -24.76 -11.21
N GLN A 227 10.36 -24.31 -11.45
CA GLN A 227 10.65 -23.10 -12.23
C GLN A 227 10.64 -23.32 -13.75
N ASP A 228 10.63 -24.59 -14.22
CA ASP A 228 10.55 -24.94 -15.65
C ASP A 228 9.32 -25.80 -15.92
N TRP A 229 8.40 -25.29 -16.74
CA TRP A 229 7.18 -25.96 -17.16
C TRP A 229 7.41 -27.26 -17.98
N ARG A 230 8.63 -27.46 -18.50
CA ARG A 230 8.98 -28.65 -19.29
C ARG A 230 9.38 -29.86 -18.45
N SER A 231 9.63 -29.71 -17.18
CA SER A 231 9.91 -30.81 -16.28
C SER A 231 8.59 -31.29 -15.67
N GLU A 232 8.11 -32.46 -16.11
CA GLU A 232 6.97 -33.10 -15.46
C GLU A 232 7.29 -33.33 -13.99
N PRO A 233 6.50 -32.78 -13.04
CA PRO A 233 6.72 -33.07 -11.65
C PRO A 233 6.41 -34.54 -11.40
N ALA A 234 7.42 -35.32 -10.98
CA ALA A 234 7.28 -36.73 -10.63
C ALA A 234 6.29 -36.97 -9.47
N CYS A 235 5.73 -35.91 -8.93
CA CYS A 235 4.81 -35.93 -7.82
C CYS A 235 3.75 -34.88 -8.08
N GLY A 236 2.50 -35.10 -7.80
CA GLY A 236 1.37 -34.18 -7.99
C GLY A 236 1.65 -32.72 -7.56
N GLY A 237 2.74 -32.17 -8.11
CA GLY A 237 3.17 -30.78 -7.98
C GLY A 237 2.33 -29.92 -8.90
N PHE A 238 2.17 -28.66 -8.54
CA PHE A 238 1.53 -27.70 -9.40
C PHE A 238 2.50 -27.32 -10.52
N ASP A 239 2.07 -27.53 -11.75
CA ASP A 239 2.68 -26.93 -12.91
C ASP A 239 2.48 -25.42 -12.86
N PHE A 240 3.56 -24.67 -13.08
CA PHE A 240 3.53 -23.20 -13.10
C PHE A 240 2.54 -22.68 -14.15
N GLU A 241 2.35 -23.40 -15.28
CA GLU A 241 1.40 -23.06 -16.32
C GLU A 241 -0.05 -23.20 -15.83
N ALA A 242 -0.34 -24.21 -15.01
CA ALA A 242 -1.64 -24.38 -14.36
C ALA A 242 -1.91 -23.24 -13.31
N LEU A 243 -0.87 -22.76 -12.64
CA LEU A 243 -0.96 -21.60 -11.74
C LEU A 243 -1.09 -20.29 -12.50
N ALA A 244 -0.40 -20.13 -13.63
CA ALA A 244 -0.46 -18.93 -14.47
C ALA A 244 -1.77 -18.81 -15.27
N THR A 245 -2.35 -19.93 -15.70
CA THR A 245 -3.66 -19.97 -16.38
C THR A 245 -4.83 -19.80 -15.40
N ALA A 246 -4.65 -20.16 -14.14
CA ALA A 246 -5.60 -19.86 -13.07
C ALA A 246 -5.52 -18.36 -12.67
N ARG A 247 -5.78 -17.45 -13.62
CA ARG A 247 -5.88 -16.01 -13.38
C ARG A 247 -6.69 -15.72 -12.12
N GLY A 248 -6.02 -15.55 -10.96
CA GLY A 248 -6.66 -15.23 -9.69
C GLY A 248 -7.41 -16.38 -9.02
N GLY A 249 -7.24 -17.62 -9.46
CA GLY A 249 -7.81 -18.79 -8.84
C GLY A 249 -6.95 -19.29 -7.68
N ALA A 250 -7.49 -19.22 -6.47
CA ALA A 250 -6.92 -19.90 -5.31
C ALA A 250 -6.96 -21.41 -5.56
N GLY A 251 -5.81 -22.01 -5.82
CA GLY A 251 -5.68 -23.48 -5.89
C GLY A 251 -5.94 -24.06 -4.50
N ARG A 252 -6.99 -24.90 -4.39
CA ARG A 252 -7.32 -25.60 -3.16
C ARG A 252 -6.47 -26.88 -3.09
N PHE A 253 -5.64 -26.99 -2.07
CA PHE A 253 -4.89 -28.20 -1.78
C PHE A 253 -5.77 -29.14 -0.96
N ASP A 254 -6.23 -30.26 -1.54
CA ASP A 254 -6.87 -31.35 -0.81
C ASP A 254 -5.82 -32.41 -0.46
N ARG A 255 -5.25 -32.33 0.76
CA ARG A 255 -4.61 -33.49 1.40
C ARG A 255 -5.21 -33.69 2.78
N PRO A 256 -5.44 -34.95 3.20
CA PRO A 256 -5.91 -35.26 4.55
C PRO A 256 -4.86 -34.82 5.57
N GLY A 257 -5.21 -33.87 6.44
CA GLY A 257 -4.35 -33.29 7.46
C GLY A 257 -4.15 -31.77 7.38
N PHE A 258 -4.41 -31.14 6.26
CA PHE A 258 -4.42 -29.67 6.12
C PHE A 258 -5.85 -29.15 6.08
N ARG A 259 -6.26 -28.37 7.08
CA ARG A 259 -7.55 -27.68 7.05
C ARG A 259 -7.49 -26.55 6.03
N ALA A 260 -8.10 -26.78 4.86
CA ALA A 260 -8.29 -25.80 3.81
C ALA A 260 -9.40 -24.80 4.22
N SER A 261 -9.02 -23.70 4.88
CA SER A 261 -9.96 -22.60 5.12
C SER A 261 -9.51 -21.26 4.55
N THR A 262 -8.35 -21.20 3.88
CA THR A 262 -7.84 -19.96 3.29
C THR A 262 -7.12 -20.26 1.97
N PRO A 263 -7.23 -19.41 0.93
CA PRO A 263 -6.46 -19.58 -0.30
C PRO A 263 -4.96 -19.42 0.02
N LEU A 264 -4.24 -20.54 -0.01
CA LEU A 264 -2.83 -20.62 0.35
C LEU A 264 -1.88 -19.95 -0.66
N PHE A 265 -2.36 -19.66 -1.88
CA PHE A 265 -1.52 -19.19 -2.97
C PHE A 265 -2.06 -17.93 -3.62
N HIS A 266 -1.18 -16.99 -3.90
CA HIS A 266 -1.45 -15.86 -4.76
C HIS A 266 -0.34 -15.76 -5.79
N VAL A 267 -0.68 -15.95 -7.07
CA VAL A 267 0.21 -15.64 -8.18
C VAL A 267 0.04 -14.17 -8.50
N VAL A 268 1.11 -13.40 -8.35
CA VAL A 268 1.14 -11.98 -8.68
C VAL A 268 1.93 -11.85 -9.98
N GLY A 269 1.22 -11.45 -11.04
CA GLY A 269 1.81 -11.11 -12.33
C GLY A 269 2.43 -9.71 -12.34
#